data_283192ea258392ab3c8483274a601d6b
#
_entry.id   283192ea258392ab3c8483274a601d6b
#
_cell.length_a   1.000
_cell.length_b   1.000
_cell.length_c   1.000
_cell.angle_alpha   90.00
_cell.angle_beta   90.00
_cell.angle_gamma   90.00
#
_symmetry.space_group_name_H-M   'P 1'
#
loop_
_entity.id
_entity.type
_entity.pdbx_description
1 polymer ?
#
loop_
_entity_poly.entity_id
_entity_poly.type
_entity_poly.pdbx_seq_one_letter_code
_entity_poly.pdbx_strand_id
1 'polypeptide(L)'
;MFTGIVEGFGQIKDLRPSADRGRRICVEAGFAVDDTKVGDSIAVNGACLTVVTIEGRRFEADVAPETLSKTTLGNLRAGEKVNLERALRFSDRLGGHLVTGHIDGTGVIQSKKNLGNAVLVTIGLPRDLGRYMVKKGSVAVDGISLTINDCSPTHVALSIIPHTASITTIGLRNSGDAVNIETDIIGKYVEHFLSGAGKKADGAIDMEFLAKTGFL
;
A
#
# COMPACT_ATOMS: atom_id res chain seq x y z
N MET A 1 5.42 8.60 5.71
CA MET A 1 4.04 8.84 5.24
C MET A 1 4.10 9.24 3.78
N PHE A 2 3.12 8.82 2.98
CA PHE A 2 3.00 9.05 1.55
C PHE A 2 1.56 9.46 1.22
N THR A 3 1.30 9.79 -0.02
CA THR A 3 -0.03 10.22 -0.49
C THR A 3 -0.67 9.23 -1.45
N GLY A 4 0.11 8.30 -1.98
CA GLY A 4 -0.27 7.43 -3.09
C GLY A 4 -0.27 8.13 -4.45
N ILE A 5 0.38 9.29 -4.53
CA ILE A 5 0.63 9.98 -5.80
C ILE A 5 2.04 9.62 -6.26
N VAL A 6 2.12 8.59 -7.09
CA VAL A 6 3.39 8.10 -7.65
C VAL A 6 4.05 9.20 -8.46
N GLU A 7 5.33 9.48 -8.17
CA GLU A 7 6.12 10.50 -8.87
C GLU A 7 6.64 9.98 -10.22
N GLY A 8 6.81 8.67 -10.35
CA GLY A 8 7.26 8.04 -11.58
C GLY A 8 7.80 6.63 -11.37
N PHE A 9 8.42 6.10 -12.43
CA PHE A 9 9.05 4.78 -12.38
C PHE A 9 10.45 4.84 -11.79
N GLY A 10 10.81 3.77 -11.07
CA GLY A 10 12.18 3.33 -10.90
C GLY A 10 12.42 2.03 -11.64
N GLN A 11 13.69 1.68 -11.82
CA GLN A 11 14.13 0.39 -12.33
C GLN A 11 15.01 -0.31 -11.30
N ILE A 12 14.71 -1.56 -11.00
CA ILE A 12 15.59 -2.40 -10.18
C ILE A 12 16.88 -2.65 -10.95
N LYS A 13 18.01 -2.21 -10.42
CA LYS A 13 19.33 -2.42 -11.04
C LYS A 13 20.02 -3.63 -10.49
N ASP A 14 19.86 -3.88 -9.20
CA ASP A 14 20.52 -5.00 -8.53
C ASP A 14 19.72 -5.44 -7.30
N LEU A 15 19.91 -6.70 -6.90
CA LEU A 15 19.27 -7.34 -5.75
C LEU A 15 20.30 -8.26 -5.11
N ARG A 16 20.73 -7.92 -3.90
CA ARG A 16 21.74 -8.69 -3.16
C ARG A 16 21.18 -9.23 -1.85
N PRO A 17 21.57 -10.42 -1.40
CA PRO A 17 21.29 -10.86 -0.04
C PRO A 17 21.81 -9.81 0.96
N SER A 18 21.03 -9.53 2.00
CA SER A 18 21.40 -8.71 3.15
C SER A 18 21.41 -9.57 4.41
N ALA A 19 21.79 -8.99 5.56
CA ALA A 19 21.78 -9.70 6.82
C ALA A 19 20.40 -10.29 7.16
N ASP A 20 20.38 -11.34 7.97
CA ASP A 20 19.16 -11.95 8.54
C ASP A 20 18.09 -12.36 7.51
N ARG A 21 18.50 -12.87 6.36
CA ARG A 21 17.62 -13.28 5.24
C ARG A 21 16.89 -12.12 4.57
N GLY A 22 17.27 -10.89 4.84
CA GLY A 22 16.80 -9.71 4.12
C GLY A 22 17.40 -9.62 2.71
N ARG A 23 17.04 -8.57 1.99
CA ARG A 23 17.57 -8.27 0.66
C ARG A 23 17.88 -6.79 0.55
N ARG A 24 19.03 -6.44 0.00
CA ARG A 24 19.33 -5.07 -0.42
C ARG A 24 18.92 -4.91 -1.88
N ILE A 25 18.12 -3.90 -2.15
CA ILE A 25 17.72 -3.52 -3.50
C ILE A 25 18.45 -2.25 -3.92
N CYS A 26 18.91 -2.20 -5.16
CA CYS A 26 19.42 -0.99 -5.80
C CYS A 26 18.39 -0.55 -6.85
N VAL A 27 17.91 0.68 -6.74
CA VAL A 27 16.89 1.25 -7.62
C VAL A 27 17.42 2.50 -8.28
N GLU A 28 17.24 2.62 -9.59
CA GLU A 28 17.48 3.86 -10.33
C GLU A 28 16.15 4.55 -10.62
N ALA A 29 15.96 5.75 -10.05
CA ALA A 29 14.76 6.54 -10.29
C ALA A 29 14.77 7.15 -11.70
N GLY A 30 13.61 7.18 -12.34
CA GLY A 30 13.40 7.80 -13.65
C GLY A 30 13.32 9.34 -13.59
N PHE A 31 13.34 9.90 -12.39
CA PHE A 31 13.24 11.34 -12.11
C PHE A 31 14.31 11.76 -11.10
N ALA A 32 14.46 13.06 -10.87
CA ALA A 32 15.43 13.59 -9.92
C ALA A 32 15.00 13.34 -8.47
N VAL A 33 15.93 12.83 -7.66
CA VAL A 33 15.74 12.57 -6.22
C VAL A 33 16.76 13.35 -5.38
N ASP A 34 17.20 14.50 -5.90
CA ASP A 34 18.35 15.28 -5.39
C ASP A 34 18.18 15.79 -3.95
N ASP A 35 16.95 15.86 -3.47
CA ASP A 35 16.61 16.28 -2.11
C ASP A 35 16.41 15.11 -1.14
N THR A 36 16.58 13.88 -1.62
CA THR A 36 16.54 12.68 -0.77
C THR A 36 17.88 12.42 -0.11
N LYS A 37 17.88 12.02 1.14
CA LYS A 37 19.07 11.73 1.96
C LYS A 37 19.03 10.34 2.52
N VAL A 38 20.19 9.83 2.93
CA VAL A 38 20.28 8.60 3.72
C VAL A 38 19.45 8.77 5.01
N GLY A 39 18.59 7.79 5.28
CA GLY A 39 17.61 7.80 6.37
C GLY A 39 16.21 8.24 5.94
N ASP A 40 16.04 8.87 4.78
CA ASP A 40 14.71 9.20 4.26
C ASP A 40 13.96 7.95 3.80
N SER A 41 12.64 8.06 3.75
CA SER A 41 11.77 6.99 3.25
C SER A 41 11.38 7.23 1.79
N ILE A 42 11.42 6.17 0.99
CA ILE A 42 10.85 6.10 -0.36
C ILE A 42 9.91 4.89 -0.41
N ALA A 43 8.72 5.08 -0.95
CA ALA A 43 7.82 3.98 -1.27
C ALA A 43 8.23 3.33 -2.59
N VAL A 44 8.45 2.01 -2.57
CA VAL A 44 8.76 1.19 -3.75
C VAL A 44 7.61 0.21 -3.96
N ASN A 45 6.86 0.35 -5.05
CA ASN A 45 5.56 -0.32 -5.24
C ASN A 45 4.69 -0.22 -3.97
N GLY A 46 4.66 0.94 -3.35
CA GLY A 46 3.91 1.22 -2.12
C GLY A 46 4.57 0.78 -0.83
N ALA A 47 5.60 -0.07 -0.83
CA ALA A 47 6.28 -0.48 0.39
C ALA A 47 7.27 0.61 0.84
N CYS A 48 7.13 1.08 2.08
CA CYS A 48 8.02 2.06 2.69
C CYS A 48 9.40 1.44 2.95
N LEU A 49 10.43 2.00 2.33
CA LEU A 49 11.81 1.57 2.50
C LEU A 49 12.67 2.76 2.91
N THR A 50 13.63 2.50 3.79
CA THR A 50 14.60 3.51 4.22
C THR A 50 15.83 3.49 3.30
N VAL A 51 16.19 4.66 2.79
CA VAL A 51 17.39 4.85 1.95
C VAL A 51 18.64 4.63 2.80
N VAL A 52 19.51 3.70 2.41
CA VAL A 52 20.79 3.42 3.08
C VAL A 52 21.99 3.97 2.33
N THR A 53 21.89 4.11 1.00
CA THR A 53 22.84 4.85 0.16
C THR A 53 22.09 5.59 -0.93
N ILE A 54 22.66 6.71 -1.40
CA ILE A 54 22.11 7.45 -2.54
C ILE A 54 23.25 8.11 -3.30
N GLU A 55 23.23 7.99 -4.63
CA GLU A 55 24.17 8.60 -5.55
C GLU A 55 23.43 9.02 -6.84
N GLY A 56 23.30 10.31 -7.05
CA GLY A 56 22.50 10.86 -8.14
C GLY A 56 21.06 10.34 -8.10
N ARG A 57 20.64 9.60 -9.12
CA ARG A 57 19.29 9.00 -9.18
C ARG A 57 19.22 7.56 -8.67
N ARG A 58 20.34 7.01 -8.19
CA ARG A 58 20.38 5.66 -7.63
C ARG A 58 20.35 5.69 -6.13
N PHE A 59 19.51 4.86 -5.55
CA PHE A 59 19.48 4.62 -4.12
C PHE A 59 19.44 3.13 -3.80
N GLU A 60 19.93 2.77 -2.63
CA GLU A 60 19.80 1.42 -2.10
C GLU A 60 18.94 1.46 -0.83
N ALA A 61 18.19 0.39 -0.62
CA ALA A 61 17.40 0.18 0.59
C ALA A 61 17.46 -1.29 1.01
N ASP A 62 17.44 -1.52 2.31
CA ASP A 62 17.32 -2.87 2.87
C ASP A 62 15.84 -3.24 3.02
N VAL A 63 15.49 -4.44 2.57
CA VAL A 63 14.14 -4.99 2.64
C VAL A 63 14.14 -6.14 3.65
N ALA A 64 13.36 -5.98 4.70
CA ALA A 64 13.23 -6.99 5.75
C ALA A 64 12.56 -8.28 5.24
N PRO A 65 12.84 -9.46 5.84
CA PRO A 65 12.23 -10.73 5.43
C PRO A 65 10.70 -10.70 5.45
N GLU A 66 10.10 -10.03 6.41
CA GLU A 66 8.65 -9.88 6.49
C GLU A 66 8.12 -9.11 5.28
N THR A 67 8.73 -7.99 4.92
CA THR A 67 8.36 -7.20 3.75
C THR A 67 8.51 -8.02 2.45
N LEU A 68 9.60 -8.79 2.32
CA LEU A 68 9.79 -9.69 1.17
C LEU A 68 8.70 -10.75 1.06
N SER A 69 8.25 -11.30 2.20
CA SER A 69 7.24 -12.37 2.23
C SER A 69 5.81 -11.85 1.98
N LYS A 70 5.51 -10.63 2.41
CA LYS A 70 4.16 -10.06 2.35
C LYS A 70 3.89 -9.18 1.14
N THR A 71 4.94 -8.86 0.36
CA THR A 71 4.83 -7.93 -0.78
C THR A 71 5.36 -8.55 -2.07
N THR A 72 5.07 -7.89 -3.19
CA THR A 72 5.65 -8.26 -4.49
C THR A 72 7.16 -8.05 -4.56
N LEU A 73 7.77 -7.33 -3.59
CA LEU A 73 9.22 -7.07 -3.57
C LEU A 73 10.05 -8.35 -3.45
N GLY A 74 9.49 -9.40 -2.83
CA GLY A 74 10.17 -10.70 -2.73
C GLY A 74 10.44 -11.39 -4.07
N ASN A 75 9.63 -11.09 -5.08
CA ASN A 75 9.71 -11.70 -6.41
C ASN A 75 10.35 -10.80 -7.47
N LEU A 76 10.78 -9.58 -7.11
CA LEU A 76 11.41 -8.65 -8.05
C LEU A 76 12.70 -9.20 -8.65
N ARG A 77 12.94 -8.79 -9.89
CA ARG A 77 14.16 -9.12 -10.64
C ARG A 77 14.83 -7.84 -11.16
N ALA A 78 16.12 -7.92 -11.41
CA ALA A 78 16.84 -6.83 -12.07
C ALA A 78 16.21 -6.52 -13.43
N GLY A 79 16.09 -5.23 -13.75
CA GLY A 79 15.44 -4.73 -14.95
C GLY A 79 13.95 -4.40 -14.79
N GLU A 80 13.28 -4.90 -13.75
CA GLU A 80 11.85 -4.63 -13.54
C GLU A 80 11.62 -3.17 -13.12
N LYS A 81 10.50 -2.62 -13.58
CA LYS A 81 10.02 -1.29 -13.19
C LYS A 81 9.19 -1.36 -11.91
N VAL A 82 9.37 -0.37 -11.08
CA VAL A 82 8.64 -0.17 -9.83
C VAL A 82 8.09 1.25 -9.75
N ASN A 83 6.99 1.45 -9.05
CA ASN A 83 6.48 2.78 -8.71
C ASN A 83 7.31 3.37 -7.60
N LEU A 84 7.59 4.66 -7.69
CA LEU A 84 8.32 5.40 -6.65
C LEU A 84 7.53 6.62 -6.20
N GLU A 85 7.54 6.85 -4.88
CA GLU A 85 7.04 8.06 -4.24
C GLU A 85 7.97 8.38 -3.06
N ARG A 86 8.46 9.63 -2.97
CA ARG A 86 9.21 10.09 -1.79
C ARG A 86 8.28 10.40 -0.64
N ALA A 87 8.77 10.33 0.58
CA ALA A 87 7.98 10.67 1.76
C ALA A 87 7.46 12.11 1.67
N LEU A 88 6.16 12.28 2.01
CA LEU A 88 5.47 13.56 2.06
C LEU A 88 6.16 14.53 3.03
N ARG A 89 6.42 15.73 2.60
CA ARG A 89 6.85 16.85 3.46
C ARG A 89 5.63 17.52 4.09
N PHE A 90 5.82 18.14 5.24
CA PHE A 90 4.73 18.85 5.93
C PHE A 90 4.11 19.99 5.09
N SER A 91 4.89 20.58 4.18
CA SER A 91 4.45 21.64 3.27
C SER A 91 3.70 21.14 2.03
N ASP A 92 3.71 19.83 1.75
CA ASP A 92 3.18 19.28 0.52
C ASP A 92 1.65 19.10 0.59
N ARG A 93 1.02 18.99 -0.57
CA ARG A 93 -0.42 18.71 -0.67
C ARG A 93 -0.68 17.23 -0.54
N LEU A 94 -1.69 16.85 0.24
CA LEU A 94 -2.23 15.50 0.27
C LEU A 94 -3.16 15.29 -0.95
N GLY A 95 -2.59 14.94 -2.10
CA GLY A 95 -3.34 14.79 -3.36
C GLY A 95 -4.12 13.47 -3.48
N GLY A 96 -3.77 12.45 -2.70
CA GLY A 96 -4.45 11.14 -2.64
C GLY A 96 -5.13 10.91 -1.28
N HIS A 97 -4.66 9.90 -0.52
CA HIS A 97 -5.11 9.63 0.84
C HIS A 97 -3.90 9.35 1.75
N LEU A 98 -4.12 9.08 3.02
CA LEU A 98 -3.04 8.75 3.96
C LEU A 98 -2.50 7.34 3.66
N VAL A 99 -1.34 7.28 3.02
CA VAL A 99 -0.63 6.03 2.71
C VAL A 99 0.58 5.93 3.63
N THR A 100 0.70 4.82 4.34
CA THR A 100 1.80 4.61 5.31
C THR A 100 3.00 3.94 4.67
N GLY A 101 2.79 3.20 3.60
CA GLY A 101 3.77 2.31 2.99
C GLY A 101 3.84 0.95 3.69
N HIS A 102 2.88 0.62 4.54
CA HIS A 102 2.79 -0.65 5.24
C HIS A 102 1.79 -1.56 4.53
N ILE A 103 2.32 -2.35 3.61
CA ILE A 103 1.51 -3.22 2.77
C ILE A 103 0.79 -4.27 3.62
N ASP A 104 -0.52 -4.36 3.45
CA ASP A 104 -1.37 -5.34 4.17
C ASP A 104 -1.28 -6.74 3.56
N GLY A 105 -1.05 -6.80 2.25
CA GLY A 105 -0.95 -8.04 1.52
C GLY A 105 -0.91 -7.81 0.01
N THR A 106 -1.12 -8.87 -0.76
CA THR A 106 -1.14 -8.81 -2.21
C THR A 106 -2.50 -9.15 -2.77
N GLY A 107 -2.86 -8.48 -3.85
CA GLY A 107 -3.98 -8.83 -4.72
C GLY A 107 -3.49 -9.37 -6.07
N VAL A 108 -4.40 -9.94 -6.86
CA VAL A 108 -4.11 -10.42 -8.22
C VAL A 108 -5.03 -9.72 -9.21
N ILE A 109 -4.47 -9.14 -10.27
CA ILE A 109 -5.27 -8.55 -11.35
C ILE A 109 -6.06 -9.65 -12.05
N GLN A 110 -7.38 -9.65 -11.92
CA GLN A 110 -8.27 -10.62 -12.55
C GLN A 110 -8.65 -10.23 -13.97
N SER A 111 -8.86 -8.94 -14.20
CA SER A 111 -9.20 -8.43 -15.53
C SER A 111 -8.74 -6.98 -15.72
N LYS A 112 -8.46 -6.65 -16.98
CA LYS A 112 -8.12 -5.28 -17.41
C LYS A 112 -8.86 -4.99 -18.72
N LYS A 113 -9.72 -3.98 -18.74
CA LYS A 113 -10.55 -3.64 -19.89
C LYS A 113 -10.42 -2.15 -20.22
N ASN A 114 -10.09 -1.82 -21.45
CA ASN A 114 -10.07 -0.44 -21.93
C ASN A 114 -11.51 0.06 -22.18
N LEU A 115 -11.86 1.18 -21.58
CA LEU A 115 -13.14 1.86 -21.70
C LEU A 115 -12.95 3.29 -22.23
N GLY A 116 -12.43 3.42 -23.45
CA GLY A 116 -12.18 4.73 -24.07
C GLY A 116 -11.15 5.55 -23.28
N ASN A 117 -11.60 6.44 -22.41
CA ASN A 117 -10.76 7.34 -21.62
C ASN A 117 -10.32 6.78 -20.24
N ALA A 118 -10.54 5.50 -19.98
CA ALA A 118 -10.15 4.85 -18.74
C ALA A 118 -9.85 3.37 -18.95
N VAL A 119 -9.05 2.79 -18.04
CA VAL A 119 -8.82 1.36 -17.95
C VAL A 119 -9.52 0.86 -16.68
N LEU A 120 -10.51 0.00 -16.85
CA LEU A 120 -11.14 -0.69 -15.72
C LEU A 120 -10.27 -1.89 -15.32
N VAL A 121 -9.84 -1.93 -14.08
CA VAL A 121 -9.04 -3.02 -13.52
C VAL A 121 -9.82 -3.65 -12.37
N THR A 122 -9.97 -4.98 -12.42
CA THR A 122 -10.53 -5.75 -11.31
C THR A 122 -9.41 -6.52 -10.62
N ILE A 123 -9.27 -6.36 -9.33
CA ILE A 123 -8.25 -7.01 -8.51
C ILE A 123 -8.93 -7.95 -7.52
N GLY A 124 -8.55 -9.23 -7.54
CA GLY A 124 -8.93 -10.20 -6.53
C GLY A 124 -8.16 -9.96 -5.25
N LEU A 125 -8.85 -10.03 -4.13
CA LEU A 125 -8.31 -9.74 -2.79
C LEU A 125 -8.53 -10.92 -1.84
N PRO A 126 -7.63 -11.15 -0.88
CA PRO A 126 -7.92 -11.91 0.32
C PRO A 126 -9.12 -11.30 1.07
N ARG A 127 -9.95 -12.15 1.73
CA ARG A 127 -11.17 -11.70 2.42
C ARG A 127 -10.91 -10.73 3.57
N ASP A 128 -9.79 -10.88 4.25
CA ASP A 128 -9.35 -10.01 5.34
C ASP A 128 -9.03 -8.58 4.87
N LEU A 129 -8.63 -8.40 3.61
CA LEU A 129 -8.46 -7.08 3.00
C LEU A 129 -9.77 -6.54 2.42
N GLY A 130 -10.59 -7.41 1.83
CA GLY A 130 -11.85 -7.02 1.18
C GLY A 130 -12.84 -6.32 2.11
N ARG A 131 -12.79 -6.59 3.42
CA ARG A 131 -13.67 -5.95 4.42
C ARG A 131 -13.42 -4.45 4.61
N TYR A 132 -12.23 -3.96 4.26
CA TYR A 132 -11.89 -2.54 4.32
C TYR A 132 -12.23 -1.79 3.03
N MET A 133 -12.66 -2.50 1.99
CA MET A 133 -13.01 -1.88 0.71
C MET A 133 -14.40 -1.27 0.78
N VAL A 134 -14.48 0.04 0.56
CA VAL A 134 -15.73 0.80 0.59
C VAL A 134 -15.91 1.48 -0.76
N LYS A 135 -17.10 1.32 -1.37
CA LYS A 135 -17.41 1.99 -2.64
C LYS A 135 -17.26 3.50 -2.49
N LYS A 136 -16.53 4.12 -3.42
CA LYS A 136 -16.09 5.53 -3.40
C LYS A 136 -15.04 5.87 -2.33
N GLY A 137 -14.55 4.89 -1.58
CA GLY A 137 -13.37 5.03 -0.73
C GLY A 137 -12.07 4.93 -1.53
N SER A 138 -10.95 4.91 -0.82
CA SER A 138 -9.61 4.83 -1.38
C SER A 138 -8.94 3.50 -1.05
N VAL A 139 -8.02 3.07 -1.91
CA VAL A 139 -7.10 1.96 -1.70
C VAL A 139 -5.79 2.29 -2.39
N ALA A 140 -4.66 1.93 -1.79
CA ALA A 140 -3.37 2.01 -2.46
C ALA A 140 -3.04 0.67 -3.13
N VAL A 141 -2.76 0.70 -4.43
CA VAL A 141 -2.37 -0.46 -5.26
C VAL A 141 -0.98 -0.19 -5.84
N ASP A 142 0.01 -1.01 -5.50
CA ASP A 142 1.42 -0.74 -5.80
C ASP A 142 1.80 0.73 -5.47
N GLY A 143 1.27 1.27 -4.36
CA GLY A 143 1.46 2.65 -3.91
C GLY A 143 0.63 3.70 -4.64
N ILE A 144 -0.23 3.33 -5.57
CA ILE A 144 -1.10 4.27 -6.30
C ILE A 144 -2.40 4.44 -5.53
N SER A 145 -2.73 5.66 -5.10
CA SER A 145 -4.04 6.00 -4.53
C SER A 145 -5.12 5.93 -5.59
N LEU A 146 -6.06 5.02 -5.43
CA LEU A 146 -7.13 4.78 -6.40
C LEU A 146 -8.51 4.80 -5.73
N THR A 147 -9.48 5.37 -6.43
CA THR A 147 -10.88 5.38 -5.99
C THR A 147 -11.54 4.04 -6.31
N ILE A 148 -12.20 3.46 -5.34
CA ILE A 148 -12.95 2.22 -5.47
C ILE A 148 -14.28 2.49 -6.16
N ASN A 149 -14.45 1.96 -7.38
CA ASN A 149 -15.70 2.08 -8.15
C ASN A 149 -16.76 1.08 -7.67
N ASP A 150 -16.31 -0.15 -7.41
CA ASP A 150 -17.13 -1.23 -6.88
C ASP A 150 -16.27 -2.22 -6.12
N CYS A 151 -16.86 -2.93 -5.15
CA CYS A 151 -16.14 -3.87 -4.31
C CYS A 151 -17.04 -4.99 -3.80
N SER A 152 -16.39 -6.08 -3.44
CA SER A 152 -16.96 -7.20 -2.70
C SER A 152 -15.94 -7.70 -1.65
N PRO A 153 -16.29 -8.68 -0.81
CA PRO A 153 -15.32 -9.25 0.13
C PRO A 153 -14.07 -9.88 -0.52
N THR A 154 -14.09 -10.12 -1.83
CA THR A 154 -13.00 -10.83 -2.53
C THR A 154 -12.47 -10.12 -3.75
N HIS A 155 -12.98 -8.95 -4.10
CA HIS A 155 -12.45 -8.17 -5.22
C HIS A 155 -12.77 -6.68 -5.09
N VAL A 156 -11.98 -5.88 -5.80
CA VAL A 156 -12.18 -4.45 -5.97
C VAL A 156 -12.10 -4.09 -7.46
N ALA A 157 -12.96 -3.19 -7.91
CA ALA A 157 -12.95 -2.65 -9.26
C ALA A 157 -12.55 -1.18 -9.24
N LEU A 158 -11.55 -0.83 -10.05
CA LEU A 158 -10.89 0.47 -10.08
C LEU A 158 -10.91 1.01 -11.50
N SER A 159 -11.06 2.33 -11.65
CA SER A 159 -10.98 3.00 -12.96
C SER A 159 -9.70 3.85 -12.99
N ILE A 160 -8.82 3.56 -13.92
CA ILE A 160 -7.51 4.18 -14.03
C ILE A 160 -7.50 5.08 -15.24
N ILE A 161 -7.22 6.37 -15.03
CA ILE A 161 -7.12 7.35 -16.13
C ILE A 161 -5.84 7.13 -16.94
N PRO A 162 -5.79 7.51 -18.21
CA PRO A 162 -4.63 7.29 -19.08
C PRO A 162 -3.33 7.85 -18.52
N HIS A 163 -3.37 9.02 -17.90
CA HIS A 163 -2.20 9.64 -17.29
C HIS A 163 -1.59 8.73 -16.21
N THR A 164 -2.40 8.24 -15.26
CA THR A 164 -1.94 7.33 -14.21
C THR A 164 -1.39 6.02 -14.80
N ALA A 165 -2.06 5.45 -15.79
CA ALA A 165 -1.59 4.26 -16.47
C ALA A 165 -0.23 4.47 -17.18
N SER A 166 0.04 5.67 -17.71
CA SER A 166 1.27 5.96 -18.45
C SER A 166 2.49 6.16 -17.55
N ILE A 167 2.30 6.62 -16.31
CA ILE A 167 3.39 6.94 -15.36
C ILE A 167 3.54 5.94 -14.23
N THR A 168 2.73 4.87 -14.19
CA THR A 168 2.76 3.85 -13.12
C THR A 168 2.81 2.44 -13.67
N THR A 169 3.27 1.49 -12.85
CA THR A 169 3.37 0.07 -13.21
C THR A 169 2.03 -0.56 -13.56
N ILE A 170 0.91 -0.04 -13.07
CA ILE A 170 -0.43 -0.58 -13.35
C ILE A 170 -0.76 -0.57 -14.87
N GLY A 171 -0.19 0.38 -15.61
CA GLY A 171 -0.29 0.42 -17.07
C GLY A 171 0.40 -0.76 -17.76
N LEU A 172 1.49 -1.27 -17.17
CA LEU A 172 2.33 -2.35 -17.69
C LEU A 172 1.85 -3.74 -17.24
N ARG A 173 1.08 -3.82 -16.14
CA ARG A 173 0.60 -5.07 -15.57
C ARG A 173 -0.48 -5.72 -16.45
N ASN A 174 -0.57 -7.03 -16.38
CA ASN A 174 -1.54 -7.87 -17.07
C ASN A 174 -2.42 -8.65 -16.08
N SER A 175 -3.47 -9.28 -16.58
CA SER A 175 -4.25 -10.25 -15.78
C SER A 175 -3.33 -11.40 -15.36
N GLY A 176 -3.41 -11.79 -14.09
CA GLY A 176 -2.54 -12.76 -13.43
C GLY A 176 -1.39 -12.13 -12.64
N ASP A 177 -1.05 -10.85 -12.88
CA ASP A 177 0.03 -10.20 -12.14
C ASP A 177 -0.41 -9.87 -10.70
N ALA A 178 0.51 -10.07 -9.76
CA ALA A 178 0.33 -9.68 -8.36
C ALA A 178 0.64 -8.18 -8.18
N VAL A 179 -0.10 -7.54 -7.27
CA VAL A 179 0.07 -6.15 -6.87
C VAL A 179 0.02 -6.03 -5.35
N ASN A 180 0.76 -5.07 -4.79
CA ASN A 180 0.70 -4.75 -3.37
C ASN A 180 -0.60 -4.00 -3.06
N ILE A 181 -1.21 -4.32 -1.93
CA ILE A 181 -2.43 -3.67 -1.44
C ILE A 181 -2.16 -3.08 -0.05
N GLU A 182 -2.46 -1.80 0.09
CA GLU A 182 -2.58 -1.14 1.39
C GLU A 182 -4.00 -0.55 1.49
N THR A 183 -4.72 -0.96 2.52
CA THR A 183 -6.07 -0.46 2.80
C THR A 183 -6.00 0.88 3.52
N ASP A 184 -7.02 1.72 3.39
CA ASP A 184 -7.04 3.02 4.06
C ASP A 184 -6.92 2.83 5.58
N ILE A 185 -5.92 3.49 6.17
CA ILE A 185 -5.60 3.39 7.60
C ILE A 185 -6.78 3.81 8.48
N ILE A 186 -7.64 4.72 8.00
CA ILE A 186 -8.82 5.18 8.73
C ILE A 186 -9.77 4.01 8.99
N GLY A 187 -9.96 3.13 8.00
CA GLY A 187 -10.79 1.95 8.16
C GLY A 187 -10.31 1.01 9.27
N LYS A 188 -9.00 0.84 9.40
CA LYS A 188 -8.38 0.01 10.46
C LYS A 188 -8.59 0.62 11.85
N TYR A 189 -8.44 1.93 11.99
CA TYR A 189 -8.69 2.61 13.27
C TYR A 189 -10.17 2.55 13.66
N VAL A 190 -11.09 2.76 12.71
CA VAL A 190 -12.52 2.64 12.96
C VAL A 190 -12.86 1.24 13.45
N GLU A 191 -12.38 0.19 12.78
CA GLU A 191 -12.57 -1.20 13.22
C GLU A 191 -12.01 -1.44 14.62
N HIS A 192 -10.79 -0.98 14.88
CA HIS A 192 -10.14 -1.15 16.18
C HIS A 192 -10.97 -0.54 17.32
N PHE A 193 -11.46 0.68 17.15
CA PHE A 193 -12.28 1.35 18.16
C PHE A 193 -13.64 0.68 18.36
N LEU A 194 -14.29 0.27 17.28
CA LEU A 194 -15.59 -0.43 17.37
C LEU A 194 -15.45 -1.81 18.00
N SER A 195 -14.39 -2.54 17.71
CA SER A 195 -14.11 -3.87 18.30
C SER A 195 -13.78 -3.77 19.79
N GLY A 196 -13.14 -2.68 20.24
CA GLY A 196 -12.85 -2.40 21.65
C GLY A 196 -14.09 -2.00 22.47
N ALA A 197 -15.02 -1.30 21.82
CA ALA A 197 -16.26 -0.83 22.47
C ALA A 197 -17.23 -1.96 22.85
N GLY A 198 -17.09 -3.16 22.26
CA GLY A 198 -17.92 -4.34 22.58
C GLY A 198 -17.42 -5.19 23.77
N LYS A 199 -16.24 -4.92 24.30
CA LYS A 199 -15.84 -5.50 25.60
C LYS A 199 -16.57 -4.74 26.69
N LYS A 200 -17.59 -5.36 27.30
CA LYS A 200 -18.15 -4.87 28.57
C LYS A 200 -16.98 -4.58 29.48
N ALA A 201 -16.90 -3.35 30.01
CA ALA A 201 -15.96 -3.05 31.09
C ALA A 201 -16.23 -4.08 32.19
N ASP A 202 -15.24 -4.87 32.58
CA ASP A 202 -15.30 -5.67 33.80
C ASP A 202 -15.63 -4.69 34.93
N GLY A 203 -16.86 -4.79 35.45
CA GLY A 203 -17.41 -3.82 36.41
C GLY A 203 -18.59 -3.01 35.91
N ALA A 204 -19.14 -3.29 34.71
CA ALA A 204 -20.42 -2.68 34.30
C ALA A 204 -21.53 -3.07 35.31
N ILE A 205 -22.21 -2.06 35.85
CA ILE A 205 -23.39 -2.26 36.70
C ILE A 205 -24.48 -2.88 35.82
N ASP A 206 -24.73 -4.18 36.02
CA ASP A 206 -25.82 -4.89 35.39
C ASP A 206 -26.85 -5.33 36.42
N MET A 207 -27.98 -5.91 35.98
CA MET A 207 -29.06 -6.34 36.86
C MET A 207 -28.58 -7.42 37.84
N GLU A 208 -27.61 -8.25 37.47
CA GLU A 208 -27.07 -9.30 38.35
C GLU A 208 -26.20 -8.68 39.45
N PHE A 209 -25.38 -7.65 39.09
CA PHE A 209 -24.63 -6.87 40.09
C PHE A 209 -25.56 -6.17 41.08
N LEU A 210 -26.62 -5.51 40.59
CA LEU A 210 -27.60 -4.83 41.44
C LEU A 210 -28.33 -5.79 42.40
N ALA A 211 -28.71 -6.97 41.91
CA ALA A 211 -29.34 -8.01 42.74
C ALA A 211 -28.36 -8.54 43.81
N LYS A 212 -27.08 -8.78 43.46
CA LYS A 212 -26.06 -9.26 44.41
C LYS A 212 -25.64 -8.22 45.45
N THR A 213 -25.76 -6.94 45.14
CA THR A 213 -25.38 -5.85 46.04
C THR A 213 -26.56 -5.28 46.84
N GLY A 214 -27.77 -5.85 46.68
CA GLY A 214 -28.93 -5.50 47.53
C GLY A 214 -29.71 -4.26 47.06
N PHE A 215 -29.53 -3.88 45.78
CA PHE A 215 -30.29 -2.77 45.17
C PHE A 215 -31.56 -3.22 44.43
N LEU A 216 -31.81 -4.56 44.39
CA LEU A 216 -33.02 -5.15 43.86
C LEU A 216 -33.47 -6.28 44.82
#